data_e23b0c3ad51d3080b01d8f74fc51edcb
#
_entry.id   e23b0c3ad51d3080b01d8f74fc51edcb
#
_cell.length_a   1.000
_cell.length_b   1.000
_cell.length_c   1.000
_cell.angle_alpha   90.00
_cell.angle_beta   90.00
_cell.angle_gamma   90.00
#
_symmetry.space_group_name_H-M   'P 1'
#
loop_
_entity.id
_entity.type
_entity.pdbx_description
1 polymer ?
#
loop_
_entity_poly.entity_id
_entity_poly.type
_entity_poly.pdbx_seq_one_letter_code
_entity_poly.pdbx_strand_id
1 'polypeptide(L)'
;MNRGIEEIVGSTTEQLIEVGPLKWFYREVQPTQQTDKSPIVFLHGIPSQSLTWREMMPQVAEWGWRAIAPDWIGHGFSSKPERFQFAYTPDAYRTALEGFLAALEIEQFSLVVQGFLGTVGLQFALAHRDRIERLVILNAPLSPTAKLPWKMKQWGIPLAGEMLTQDPLLVDRTLEGGSGFRIPDEYLDIYRKPFLQTSEAGRALLATTRNLNLAKAMAEIEAGFADWTQPTAIFWGGADPWLDGEAAKKLASSRPNIDFYPFPEAKHYPQEHWSEEIGKDLVEFLRRQN
;
A
#
# COMPACT_ATOMS: atom_id res chain seq x y z
N MET A 1 25.80 6.55 34.65
CA MET A 1 25.01 5.30 34.62
C MET A 1 24.34 5.23 33.28
N ASN A 2 24.93 4.51 32.35
CA ASN A 2 24.37 4.26 31.01
C ASN A 2 23.19 3.31 31.16
N ARG A 3 21.99 3.81 30.85
CA ARG A 3 20.88 2.92 30.55
C ARG A 3 21.12 2.38 29.16
N GLY A 4 21.29 1.05 29.04
CA GLY A 4 21.43 0.36 27.79
C GLY A 4 20.29 0.70 26.86
N ILE A 5 20.64 0.81 25.59
CA ILE A 5 19.72 0.83 24.47
C ILE A 5 19.02 -0.52 24.52
N GLU A 6 17.77 -0.54 24.95
CA GLU A 6 16.91 -1.73 24.82
C GLU A 6 16.89 -2.09 23.34
N GLU A 7 17.25 -3.32 23.03
CA GLU A 7 17.12 -3.91 21.70
C GLU A 7 15.71 -3.64 21.20
N ILE A 8 15.60 -2.84 20.11
CA ILE A 8 14.33 -2.54 19.48
C ILE A 8 13.82 -3.85 18.89
N VAL A 9 12.81 -4.39 19.51
CA VAL A 9 12.03 -5.54 19.08
C VAL A 9 11.66 -5.35 17.61
N GLY A 10 12.12 -6.27 16.72
CA GLY A 10 11.77 -6.26 15.31
C GLY A 10 12.47 -5.17 14.48
N SER A 11 13.79 -5.24 14.30
CA SER A 11 14.46 -4.36 13.35
C SER A 11 13.94 -4.59 11.93
N THR A 12 13.49 -3.52 11.28
CA THR A 12 13.13 -3.57 9.86
C THR A 12 14.37 -3.88 9.01
N THR A 13 14.31 -4.93 8.23
CA THR A 13 15.35 -5.31 7.27
C THR A 13 14.95 -4.91 5.85
N GLU A 14 15.92 -4.49 5.06
CA GLU A 14 15.77 -4.20 3.64
C GLU A 14 16.29 -5.37 2.82
N GLN A 15 15.47 -5.86 1.90
CA GLN A 15 15.73 -7.07 1.14
C GLN A 15 15.57 -6.81 -0.37
N LEU A 16 16.26 -7.60 -1.16
CA LEU A 16 16.13 -7.64 -2.60
C LEU A 16 15.92 -9.07 -3.07
N ILE A 17 14.93 -9.30 -3.93
CA ILE A 17 14.67 -10.60 -4.53
C ILE A 17 14.44 -10.46 -6.03
N GLU A 18 15.01 -11.36 -6.82
CA GLU A 18 14.81 -11.42 -8.26
C GLU A 18 13.69 -12.41 -8.59
N VAL A 19 12.73 -11.95 -9.37
CA VAL A 19 11.58 -12.73 -9.83
C VAL A 19 11.50 -12.61 -11.35
N GLY A 20 12.04 -13.59 -12.05
CA GLY A 20 12.27 -13.50 -13.48
C GLY A 20 13.15 -12.29 -13.83
N PRO A 21 12.71 -11.40 -14.73
CA PRO A 21 13.49 -10.20 -15.09
C PRO A 21 13.29 -9.03 -14.11
N LEU A 22 12.43 -9.17 -13.10
CA LEU A 22 12.07 -8.11 -12.17
C LEU A 22 12.84 -8.26 -10.86
N LYS A 23 13.35 -7.15 -10.35
CA LYS A 23 13.99 -7.08 -9.05
C LYS A 23 13.09 -6.31 -8.10
N TRP A 24 12.62 -7.00 -7.07
CA TRP A 24 11.80 -6.43 -6.01
C TRP A 24 12.67 -6.00 -4.84
N PHE A 25 12.43 -4.79 -4.36
CA PHE A 25 12.86 -4.36 -3.05
C PHE A 25 11.67 -4.51 -2.09
N TYR A 26 11.93 -4.99 -0.88
CA TYR A 26 10.92 -5.03 0.16
C TYR A 26 11.52 -4.80 1.54
N ARG A 27 10.69 -4.28 2.43
CA ARG A 27 10.99 -4.20 3.86
C ARG A 27 10.32 -5.34 4.56
N GLU A 28 11.01 -5.88 5.56
CA GLU A 28 10.54 -7.01 6.32
C GLU A 28 10.81 -6.80 7.81
N VAL A 29 9.84 -7.16 8.64
CA VAL A 29 9.99 -7.26 10.08
C VAL A 29 9.61 -8.67 10.50
N GLN A 30 10.57 -9.39 11.06
CA GLN A 30 10.35 -10.72 11.61
C GLN A 30 9.71 -10.62 13.00
N PRO A 31 8.78 -11.52 13.37
CA PRO A 31 8.26 -11.58 14.73
C PRO A 31 9.36 -11.95 15.72
N THR A 32 9.26 -11.41 16.93
CA THR A 32 10.22 -11.70 18.02
C THR A 32 10.21 -13.16 18.47
N GLN A 33 9.09 -13.82 18.28
CA GLN A 33 8.91 -15.25 18.57
C GLN A 33 8.39 -15.94 17.32
N GLN A 34 8.93 -17.09 17.03
CA GLN A 34 8.44 -17.92 15.92
C GLN A 34 6.99 -18.33 16.20
N THR A 35 6.12 -18.09 15.23
CA THR A 35 4.69 -18.41 15.30
C THR A 35 4.24 -19.05 13.98
N ASP A 36 3.14 -19.79 14.04
CA ASP A 36 2.51 -20.38 12.85
C ASP A 36 1.54 -19.43 12.14
N LYS A 37 1.57 -18.14 12.48
CA LYS A 37 0.73 -17.12 11.86
C LYS A 37 1.16 -16.83 10.42
N SER A 38 0.22 -16.78 9.53
CA SER A 38 0.46 -16.34 8.16
C SER A 38 0.97 -14.89 8.13
N PRO A 39 1.86 -14.53 7.20
CA PRO A 39 2.43 -13.19 7.14
C PRO A 39 1.38 -12.13 6.79
N ILE A 40 1.75 -10.87 7.06
CA ILE A 40 0.97 -9.71 6.61
C ILE A 40 1.75 -9.02 5.50
N VAL A 41 1.10 -8.84 4.34
CA VAL A 41 1.66 -8.12 3.19
C VAL A 41 1.06 -6.72 3.12
N PHE A 42 1.91 -5.70 3.10
CA PHE A 42 1.53 -4.30 3.08
C PHE A 42 1.82 -3.67 1.72
N LEU A 43 0.80 -3.24 1.00
CA LEU A 43 0.91 -2.68 -0.34
C LEU A 43 0.63 -1.17 -0.33
N HIS A 44 1.64 -0.39 -0.71
CA HIS A 44 1.58 1.06 -0.71
C HIS A 44 0.83 1.66 -1.91
N GLY A 45 0.39 2.91 -1.78
CA GLY A 45 -0.19 3.72 -2.85
C GLY A 45 0.85 4.51 -3.66
N ILE A 46 0.39 5.44 -4.49
CA ILE A 46 1.24 6.35 -5.28
C ILE A 46 1.22 7.77 -4.69
N PRO A 47 2.35 8.50 -4.70
CA PRO A 47 3.70 8.14 -5.16
C PRO A 47 4.57 7.52 -4.05
N SER A 48 3.97 6.86 -3.09
CA SER A 48 4.62 6.29 -1.91
C SER A 48 5.50 5.07 -2.23
N GLN A 49 6.04 4.45 -1.19
CA GLN A 49 6.85 3.22 -1.20
C GLN A 49 6.69 2.49 0.14
N SER A 50 7.30 1.34 0.29
CA SER A 50 7.20 0.50 1.51
C SER A 50 7.55 1.21 2.81
N LEU A 51 8.33 2.29 2.76
CA LEU A 51 8.66 3.12 3.94
C LEU A 51 7.42 3.66 4.66
N THR A 52 6.30 3.83 3.96
CA THR A 52 5.04 4.29 4.55
C THR A 52 4.53 3.40 5.69
N TRP A 53 5.00 2.15 5.75
CA TRP A 53 4.60 1.15 6.72
C TRP A 53 5.58 1.01 7.91
N ARG A 54 6.64 1.84 7.96
CA ARG A 54 7.73 1.77 8.94
C ARG A 54 7.29 1.68 10.40
N GLU A 55 6.20 2.37 10.74
CA GLU A 55 5.68 2.40 12.11
C GLU A 55 4.67 1.27 12.39
N MET A 56 3.96 0.78 11.36
CA MET A 56 2.93 -0.25 11.55
C MET A 56 3.50 -1.68 11.54
N MET A 57 4.52 -1.93 10.73
CA MET A 57 5.12 -3.26 10.62
C MET A 57 5.72 -3.78 11.95
N PRO A 58 6.48 -2.98 12.71
CA PRO A 58 6.95 -3.40 14.04
C PRO A 58 5.81 -3.75 14.99
N GLN A 59 4.73 -2.96 15.01
CA GLN A 59 3.59 -3.20 15.90
C GLN A 59 2.95 -4.57 15.68
N VAL A 60 2.76 -4.99 14.43
CA VAL A 60 2.21 -6.34 14.16
C VAL A 60 3.22 -7.44 14.44
N ALA A 61 4.52 -7.18 14.24
CA ALA A 61 5.58 -8.13 14.53
C ALA A 61 5.74 -8.43 16.03
N GLU A 62 5.51 -7.45 16.90
CA GLU A 62 5.46 -7.64 18.36
C GLU A 62 4.41 -8.66 18.78
N TRP A 63 3.35 -8.81 18.00
CA TRP A 63 2.26 -9.76 18.23
C TRP A 63 2.42 -11.08 17.47
N GLY A 64 3.57 -11.30 16.87
CA GLY A 64 3.95 -12.56 16.24
C GLY A 64 3.62 -12.69 14.75
N TRP A 65 3.32 -11.60 14.04
CA TRP A 65 3.16 -11.64 12.58
C TRP A 65 4.44 -11.23 11.86
N ARG A 66 4.87 -12.02 10.90
CA ARG A 66 5.86 -11.59 9.91
C ARG A 66 5.22 -10.49 9.03
N ALA A 67 5.82 -9.29 8.99
CA ALA A 67 5.35 -8.17 8.19
C ALA A 67 6.25 -7.96 6.97
N ILE A 68 5.66 -7.84 5.78
CA ILE A 68 6.36 -7.72 4.49
C ILE A 68 5.74 -6.58 3.71
N ALA A 69 6.56 -5.62 3.30
CA ALA A 69 6.13 -4.47 2.51
C ALA A 69 7.01 -4.33 1.25
N PRO A 70 6.58 -4.84 0.09
CA PRO A 70 7.30 -4.61 -1.16
C PRO A 70 7.11 -3.19 -1.67
N ASP A 71 8.13 -2.67 -2.35
CA ASP A 71 7.97 -1.56 -3.27
C ASP A 71 7.43 -2.11 -4.60
N TRP A 72 6.31 -1.60 -5.08
CA TRP A 72 5.79 -2.01 -6.38
C TRP A 72 6.82 -1.82 -7.49
N ILE A 73 6.81 -2.69 -8.50
CA ILE A 73 7.64 -2.50 -9.69
C ILE A 73 7.39 -1.10 -10.28
N GLY A 74 8.46 -0.39 -10.55
CA GLY A 74 8.40 1.01 -10.97
C GLY A 74 8.44 2.04 -9.83
N HIS A 75 8.30 1.60 -8.59
CA HIS A 75 8.26 2.49 -7.41
C HIS A 75 9.41 2.18 -6.44
N GLY A 76 9.67 3.12 -5.52
CA GLY A 76 10.68 2.97 -4.48
C GLY A 76 12.02 2.48 -5.02
N PHE A 77 12.54 1.43 -4.42
CA PHE A 77 13.82 0.82 -4.78
C PHE A 77 13.69 -0.44 -5.65
N SER A 78 12.47 -0.87 -5.99
CA SER A 78 12.24 -1.93 -6.97
C SER A 78 12.67 -1.51 -8.37
N SER A 79 12.92 -2.48 -9.26
CA SER A 79 13.29 -2.22 -10.65
C SER A 79 12.23 -1.39 -11.38
N LYS A 80 12.68 -0.58 -12.34
CA LYS A 80 11.86 0.34 -13.12
C LYS A 80 12.02 0.05 -14.62
N PRO A 81 11.52 -1.14 -15.05
CA PRO A 81 11.69 -1.58 -16.44
C PRO A 81 11.00 -0.62 -17.42
N GLU A 82 11.47 -0.63 -18.66
CA GLU A 82 10.82 0.11 -19.75
C GLU A 82 9.44 -0.47 -20.04
N ARG A 83 8.55 0.34 -20.65
CA ARG A 83 7.13 -0.04 -20.90
C ARG A 83 6.94 -1.28 -21.75
N PHE A 84 7.89 -1.62 -22.60
CA PHE A 84 7.86 -2.85 -23.40
C PHE A 84 8.27 -4.10 -22.61
N GLN A 85 8.93 -3.92 -21.46
CA GLN A 85 9.31 -4.98 -20.52
C GLN A 85 8.25 -5.19 -19.43
N PHE A 86 7.61 -4.10 -18.99
CA PHE A 86 6.56 -4.11 -17.97
C PHE A 86 5.48 -3.10 -18.33
N ALA A 87 4.25 -3.55 -18.52
CA ALA A 87 3.17 -2.72 -19.06
C ALA A 87 2.60 -1.68 -18.09
N TYR A 88 2.90 -1.75 -16.79
CA TYR A 88 2.36 -0.87 -15.74
C TYR A 88 0.82 -0.83 -15.70
N THR A 89 0.18 -1.93 -16.07
CA THR A 89 -1.27 -2.11 -15.97
C THR A 89 -1.63 -2.89 -14.71
N PRO A 90 -2.89 -2.80 -14.21
CA PRO A 90 -3.33 -3.62 -13.08
C PRO A 90 -3.03 -5.12 -13.26
N ASP A 91 -3.24 -5.66 -14.45
CA ASP A 91 -2.95 -7.07 -14.74
C ASP A 91 -1.45 -7.40 -14.65
N ALA A 92 -0.57 -6.52 -15.17
CA ALA A 92 0.87 -6.69 -15.06
C ALA A 92 1.34 -6.64 -13.59
N TYR A 93 0.79 -5.74 -12.81
CA TYR A 93 1.08 -5.65 -11.36
C TYR A 93 0.60 -6.88 -10.60
N ARG A 94 -0.61 -7.38 -10.88
CA ARG A 94 -1.14 -8.58 -10.24
C ARG A 94 -0.28 -9.80 -10.53
N THR A 95 0.12 -10.00 -11.79
CA THR A 95 1.03 -11.08 -12.19
C THR A 95 2.39 -10.95 -11.52
N ALA A 96 2.93 -9.74 -11.42
CA ALA A 96 4.20 -9.51 -10.74
C ALA A 96 4.12 -9.77 -9.23
N LEU A 97 3.01 -9.37 -8.58
CA LEU A 97 2.75 -9.66 -7.17
C LEU A 97 2.64 -11.17 -6.92
N GLU A 98 1.96 -11.91 -7.80
CA GLU A 98 1.87 -13.36 -7.72
C GLU A 98 3.27 -14.00 -7.73
N GLY A 99 4.13 -13.59 -8.67
CA GLY A 99 5.50 -14.07 -8.75
C GLY A 99 6.33 -13.71 -7.50
N PHE A 100 6.13 -12.51 -6.94
CA PHE A 100 6.80 -12.09 -5.70
C PHE A 100 6.39 -12.96 -4.50
N LEU A 101 5.09 -13.19 -4.32
CA LEU A 101 4.56 -14.02 -3.25
C LEU A 101 5.05 -15.48 -3.38
N ALA A 102 5.06 -16.02 -4.60
CA ALA A 102 5.56 -17.36 -4.87
C ALA A 102 7.06 -17.50 -4.55
N ALA A 103 7.87 -16.48 -4.89
CA ALA A 103 9.30 -16.48 -4.61
C ALA A 103 9.62 -16.39 -3.10
N LEU A 104 8.70 -15.88 -2.29
CA LEU A 104 8.78 -15.87 -0.82
C LEU A 104 8.04 -17.04 -0.17
N GLU A 105 7.53 -17.99 -0.97
CA GLU A 105 6.78 -19.17 -0.50
C GLU A 105 5.55 -18.79 0.36
N ILE A 106 4.89 -17.66 0.01
CA ILE A 106 3.71 -17.17 0.71
C ILE A 106 2.46 -17.70 0.00
N GLU A 107 1.79 -18.64 0.61
CA GLU A 107 0.55 -19.23 0.09
C GLU A 107 -0.69 -18.53 0.66
N GLN A 108 -0.74 -18.34 1.98
CA GLN A 108 -1.80 -17.63 2.68
C GLN A 108 -1.24 -16.42 3.44
N PHE A 109 -1.97 -15.33 3.48
CA PHE A 109 -1.54 -14.10 4.13
C PHE A 109 -2.71 -13.16 4.44
N SER A 110 -2.49 -12.24 5.36
CA SER A 110 -3.34 -11.06 5.50
C SER A 110 -2.82 -9.93 4.61
N LEU A 111 -3.71 -9.19 4.00
CA LEU A 111 -3.34 -8.13 3.04
C LEU A 111 -3.77 -6.76 3.54
N VAL A 112 -2.84 -5.82 3.53
CA VAL A 112 -3.07 -4.40 3.81
C VAL A 112 -2.84 -3.60 2.54
N VAL A 113 -3.82 -2.80 2.12
CA VAL A 113 -3.73 -1.97 0.90
C VAL A 113 -4.02 -0.51 1.21
N GLN A 114 -3.34 0.40 0.51
CA GLN A 114 -3.54 1.83 0.67
C GLN A 114 -3.59 2.56 -0.68
N GLY A 115 -4.47 3.56 -0.76
CA GLY A 115 -4.48 4.55 -1.82
C GLY A 115 -4.87 4.01 -3.21
N PHE A 116 -4.58 4.81 -4.24
CA PHE A 116 -5.05 4.51 -5.60
C PHE A 116 -4.43 3.23 -6.18
N LEU A 117 -3.15 2.96 -5.96
CA LEU A 117 -2.53 1.71 -6.42
C LEU A 117 -2.95 0.51 -5.56
N GLY A 118 -3.47 0.75 -4.36
CA GLY A 118 -4.11 -0.27 -3.52
C GLY A 118 -5.28 -0.98 -4.21
N THR A 119 -5.90 -0.37 -5.24
CA THR A 119 -6.92 -1.04 -6.07
C THR A 119 -6.40 -2.31 -6.75
N VAL A 120 -5.12 -2.35 -7.11
CA VAL A 120 -4.48 -3.57 -7.66
C VAL A 120 -4.44 -4.67 -6.60
N GLY A 121 -4.09 -4.33 -5.36
CA GLY A 121 -4.12 -5.26 -4.23
C GLY A 121 -5.54 -5.77 -3.93
N LEU A 122 -6.55 -4.89 -4.01
CA LEU A 122 -7.96 -5.29 -3.89
C LEU A 122 -8.38 -6.25 -5.00
N GLN A 123 -8.06 -5.94 -6.27
CA GLN A 123 -8.34 -6.83 -7.40
C GLN A 123 -7.64 -8.19 -7.22
N PHE A 124 -6.40 -8.20 -6.71
CA PHE A 124 -5.69 -9.45 -6.39
C PHE A 124 -6.42 -10.23 -5.30
N ALA A 125 -6.75 -9.61 -4.17
CA ALA A 125 -7.43 -10.26 -3.06
C ALA A 125 -8.76 -10.89 -3.48
N LEU A 126 -9.57 -10.15 -4.22
CA LEU A 126 -10.89 -10.59 -4.67
C LEU A 126 -10.82 -11.74 -5.69
N ALA A 127 -9.73 -11.81 -6.48
CA ALA A 127 -9.48 -12.91 -7.42
C ALA A 127 -8.89 -14.16 -6.74
N HIS A 128 -8.19 -14.00 -5.60
CA HIS A 128 -7.50 -15.08 -4.87
C HIS A 128 -7.99 -15.16 -3.41
N ARG A 129 -9.30 -15.14 -3.22
CA ARG A 129 -9.95 -15.06 -1.90
C ARG A 129 -9.56 -16.18 -0.93
N ASP A 130 -9.25 -17.35 -1.45
CA ASP A 130 -8.79 -18.53 -0.71
C ASP A 130 -7.39 -18.36 -0.09
N ARG A 131 -6.60 -17.41 -0.58
CA ARG A 131 -5.28 -17.07 -0.06
C ARG A 131 -5.31 -15.93 0.97
N ILE A 132 -6.43 -15.21 1.07
CA ILE A 132 -6.55 -14.03 1.96
C ILE A 132 -7.21 -14.43 3.27
N GLU A 133 -6.47 -14.38 4.36
CA GLU A 133 -7.03 -14.60 5.69
C GLU A 133 -7.82 -13.38 6.20
N ARG A 134 -7.25 -12.20 6.03
CA ARG A 134 -7.88 -10.92 6.39
C ARG A 134 -7.50 -9.84 5.38
N LEU A 135 -8.42 -8.93 5.12
CA LEU A 135 -8.20 -7.79 4.25
C LEU A 135 -8.29 -6.49 5.05
N VAL A 136 -7.32 -5.61 4.85
CA VAL A 136 -7.28 -4.29 5.48
C VAL A 136 -7.16 -3.22 4.42
N ILE A 137 -8.03 -2.22 4.47
CA ILE A 137 -8.13 -1.16 3.46
C ILE A 137 -7.92 0.19 4.13
N LEU A 138 -6.91 0.94 3.69
CA LEU A 138 -6.66 2.31 4.12
C LEU A 138 -6.89 3.26 2.94
N ASN A 139 -7.91 4.10 3.01
CA ASN A 139 -8.20 5.15 2.01
C ASN A 139 -7.93 4.72 0.55
N ALA A 140 -8.38 3.54 0.17
CA ALA A 140 -8.35 3.07 -1.22
C ALA A 140 -9.70 3.33 -1.91
N PRO A 141 -9.74 3.56 -3.23
CA PRO A 141 -10.97 3.75 -3.97
C PRO A 141 -11.93 2.57 -3.82
N LEU A 142 -13.16 2.84 -3.39
CA LEU A 142 -14.26 1.86 -3.24
C LEU A 142 -15.56 2.35 -3.91
N SER A 143 -15.56 3.59 -4.42
CA SER A 143 -16.72 4.17 -5.10
C SER A 143 -16.62 3.98 -6.62
N PRO A 144 -17.72 3.57 -7.30
CA PRO A 144 -17.77 3.54 -8.77
C PRO A 144 -17.43 4.89 -9.44
N THR A 145 -17.60 5.99 -8.71
CA THR A 145 -17.30 7.34 -9.18
C THR A 145 -15.90 7.82 -8.82
N ALA A 146 -15.09 6.99 -8.17
CA ALA A 146 -13.73 7.37 -7.77
C ALA A 146 -12.87 7.75 -8.97
N LYS A 147 -12.15 8.85 -8.83
CA LYS A 147 -11.27 9.40 -9.87
C LYS A 147 -9.98 9.85 -9.24
N LEU A 148 -8.90 9.76 -10.01
CA LEU A 148 -7.65 10.40 -9.61
C LEU A 148 -7.89 11.92 -9.43
N PRO A 149 -7.33 12.51 -8.36
CA PRO A 149 -7.30 13.96 -8.18
C PRO A 149 -6.69 14.63 -9.40
N TRP A 150 -7.14 15.85 -9.71
CA TRP A 150 -6.65 16.56 -10.89
C TRP A 150 -5.13 16.65 -10.97
N LYS A 151 -4.47 16.92 -9.84
CA LYS A 151 -3.00 16.99 -9.76
C LYS A 151 -2.34 15.66 -10.14
N MET A 152 -2.85 14.54 -9.65
CA MET A 152 -2.33 13.22 -9.99
C MET A 152 -2.68 12.82 -11.42
N LYS A 153 -3.86 13.20 -11.92
CA LYS A 153 -4.25 12.94 -13.30
C LYS A 153 -3.30 13.57 -14.30
N GLN A 154 -2.73 14.73 -13.98
CA GLN A 154 -1.73 15.40 -14.80
C GLN A 154 -0.44 14.57 -14.99
N TRP A 155 -0.08 13.71 -14.03
CA TRP A 155 1.10 12.84 -14.15
C TRP A 155 0.99 11.85 -15.31
N GLY A 156 -0.21 11.47 -15.72
CA GLY A 156 -0.45 10.57 -16.85
C GLY A 156 -0.56 11.28 -18.21
N ILE A 157 -0.50 12.62 -18.28
CA ILE A 157 -0.62 13.37 -19.52
C ILE A 157 0.74 13.39 -20.25
N PRO A 158 0.80 13.01 -21.53
CA PRO A 158 2.03 13.12 -22.33
C PRO A 158 2.65 14.52 -22.26
N LEU A 159 3.95 14.62 -22.25
CA LEU A 159 4.77 15.83 -22.10
C LEU A 159 4.64 16.50 -20.72
N ALA A 160 3.44 16.89 -20.31
CA ALA A 160 3.22 17.51 -18.99
C ALA A 160 3.57 16.54 -17.85
N GLY A 161 3.13 15.29 -17.94
CA GLY A 161 3.45 14.25 -16.97
C GLY A 161 4.95 13.95 -16.92
N GLU A 162 5.62 13.94 -18.05
CA GLU A 162 7.08 13.74 -18.11
C GLU A 162 7.83 14.82 -17.34
N MET A 163 7.42 16.08 -17.46
CA MET A 163 8.02 17.18 -16.70
C MET A 163 7.68 17.10 -15.21
N LEU A 164 6.40 16.86 -14.88
CA LEU A 164 5.93 16.85 -13.49
C LEU A 164 6.52 15.68 -12.69
N THR A 165 6.61 14.49 -13.28
CA THR A 165 7.10 13.29 -12.59
C THR A 165 8.62 13.23 -12.47
N GLN A 166 9.35 14.14 -13.11
CA GLN A 166 10.80 14.30 -12.91
C GLN A 166 11.13 15.22 -11.73
N ASP A 167 10.17 15.95 -11.18
CA ASP A 167 10.38 16.81 -10.02
C ASP A 167 10.32 15.98 -8.72
N PRO A 168 11.46 15.80 -8.00
CA PRO A 168 11.49 15.01 -6.78
C PRO A 168 10.62 15.60 -5.67
N LEU A 169 10.38 16.91 -5.65
CA LEU A 169 9.48 17.57 -4.70
C LEU A 169 8.00 17.26 -4.95
N LEU A 170 7.67 16.59 -6.04
CA LEU A 170 6.34 16.04 -6.28
C LEU A 170 5.94 15.08 -5.17
N VAL A 171 6.88 14.23 -4.73
CA VAL A 171 6.65 13.24 -3.67
C VAL A 171 6.30 13.94 -2.36
N ASP A 172 7.11 14.91 -1.93
CA ASP A 172 6.87 15.68 -0.70
C ASP A 172 5.50 16.34 -0.71
N ARG A 173 5.26 17.15 -1.75
CA ARG A 173 4.00 17.89 -1.87
C ARG A 173 2.78 16.98 -1.90
N THR A 174 2.92 15.76 -2.41
CA THR A 174 1.82 14.81 -2.47
C THR A 174 1.62 14.10 -1.15
N LEU A 175 2.68 13.59 -0.54
CA LEU A 175 2.61 12.89 0.74
C LEU A 175 2.16 13.83 1.87
N GLU A 176 2.79 15.00 2.02
CA GLU A 176 2.40 15.98 3.05
C GLU A 176 1.01 16.56 2.79
N GLY A 177 0.67 16.89 1.53
CA GLY A 177 -0.68 17.36 1.19
C GLY A 177 -1.77 16.33 1.46
N GLY A 178 -1.46 15.06 1.21
CA GLY A 178 -2.36 13.93 1.42
C GLY A 178 -2.39 13.41 2.85
N SER A 179 -1.32 13.54 3.65
CA SER A 179 -1.33 13.20 5.08
C SER A 179 -1.88 14.35 5.92
N GLY A 180 -1.67 15.60 5.47
CA GLY A 180 -2.01 16.81 6.23
C GLY A 180 -0.97 17.20 7.28
N PHE A 181 0.11 16.47 7.36
CA PHE A 181 1.19 16.67 8.31
C PHE A 181 2.53 16.77 7.59
N ARG A 182 3.48 17.46 8.21
CA ARG A 182 4.86 17.49 7.74
C ARG A 182 5.52 16.15 8.05
N ILE A 183 6.11 15.55 7.04
CA ILE A 183 6.92 14.34 7.18
C ILE A 183 8.35 14.76 7.51
N PRO A 184 9.03 14.15 8.50
CA PRO A 184 10.42 14.46 8.81
C PRO A 184 11.32 14.34 7.57
N ASP A 185 12.27 15.28 7.43
CA ASP A 185 13.14 15.37 6.25
C ASP A 185 13.95 14.08 6.01
N GLU A 186 14.33 13.38 7.06
CA GLU A 186 15.03 12.07 6.97
C GLU A 186 14.20 11.00 6.22
N TYR A 187 12.89 10.99 6.37
CA TYR A 187 12.00 10.08 5.62
C TYR A 187 11.72 10.62 4.21
N LEU A 188 11.52 11.94 4.07
CA LEU A 188 11.35 12.55 2.75
C LEU A 188 12.56 12.30 1.85
N ASP A 189 13.77 12.33 2.39
CA ASP A 189 14.99 12.03 1.63
C ASP A 189 14.99 10.60 1.08
N ILE A 190 14.45 9.63 1.84
CA ILE A 190 14.28 8.26 1.37
C ILE A 190 13.21 8.19 0.27
N TYR A 191 12.07 8.88 0.43
CA TYR A 191 11.01 8.94 -0.60
C TYR A 191 11.49 9.60 -1.90
N ARG A 192 12.30 10.67 -1.82
CA ARG A 192 12.85 11.39 -2.98
C ARG A 192 13.93 10.60 -3.71
N LYS A 193 14.69 9.78 -2.99
CA LYS A 193 15.92 9.13 -3.51
C LYS A 193 15.73 8.42 -4.85
N PRO A 194 14.68 7.63 -5.10
CA PRO A 194 14.45 7.01 -6.41
C PRO A 194 14.32 8.03 -7.55
N PHE A 195 13.67 9.17 -7.29
CA PHE A 195 13.46 10.24 -8.29
C PHE A 195 14.71 11.09 -8.52
N LEU A 196 15.58 11.19 -7.52
CA LEU A 196 16.87 11.89 -7.65
C LEU A 196 17.93 11.06 -8.38
N GLN A 197 17.84 9.73 -8.27
CA GLN A 197 18.85 8.83 -8.83
C GLN A 197 18.65 8.57 -10.32
N THR A 198 17.40 8.52 -10.78
CA THR A 198 17.09 8.17 -12.17
C THR A 198 15.77 8.73 -12.65
N SER A 199 15.71 9.11 -13.92
CA SER A 199 14.47 9.51 -14.59
C SER A 199 13.46 8.36 -14.76
N GLU A 200 13.88 7.12 -14.54
CA GLU A 200 13.01 5.93 -14.65
C GLU A 200 11.89 5.95 -13.63
N ALA A 201 12.14 6.46 -12.41
CA ALA A 201 11.11 6.57 -11.37
C ALA A 201 9.93 7.46 -11.82
N GLY A 202 10.24 8.60 -12.41
CA GLY A 202 9.20 9.49 -12.97
C GLY A 202 8.47 8.87 -14.16
N ARG A 203 9.19 8.20 -15.08
CA ARG A 203 8.56 7.50 -16.21
C ARG A 203 7.65 6.35 -15.75
N ALA A 204 8.06 5.60 -14.73
CA ALA A 204 7.26 4.54 -14.15
C ALA A 204 5.98 5.09 -13.47
N LEU A 205 6.10 6.17 -12.68
CA LEU A 205 4.95 6.84 -12.06
C LEU A 205 3.96 7.35 -13.10
N LEU A 206 4.45 7.96 -14.19
CA LEU A 206 3.62 8.39 -15.32
C LEU A 206 2.89 7.19 -15.94
N ALA A 207 3.61 6.10 -16.23
CA ALA A 207 3.03 4.92 -16.84
C ALA A 207 1.97 4.26 -15.94
N THR A 208 2.27 4.13 -14.64
CA THR A 208 1.33 3.62 -13.63
C THR A 208 0.06 4.46 -13.61
N THR A 209 0.19 5.77 -13.43
CA THR A 209 -0.95 6.69 -13.34
C THR A 209 -1.83 6.65 -14.57
N ARG A 210 -1.20 6.60 -15.76
CA ARG A 210 -1.91 6.53 -17.05
C ARG A 210 -2.68 5.24 -17.24
N ASN A 211 -2.14 4.13 -16.75
CA ASN A 211 -2.67 2.78 -17.02
C ASN A 211 -3.54 2.22 -15.87
N LEU A 212 -3.73 2.96 -14.77
CA LEU A 212 -4.43 2.47 -13.57
C LEU A 212 -5.89 2.05 -13.82
N ASN A 213 -6.56 2.64 -14.81
CA ASN A 213 -7.92 2.29 -15.25
C ASN A 213 -8.93 2.12 -14.10
N LEU A 214 -9.09 3.16 -13.27
CA LEU A 214 -9.94 3.10 -12.08
C LEU A 214 -11.39 2.68 -12.37
N ALA A 215 -11.96 3.04 -13.53
CA ALA A 215 -13.33 2.65 -13.86
C ALA A 215 -13.48 1.14 -13.96
N LYS A 216 -12.54 0.45 -14.64
CA LYS A 216 -12.50 -1.01 -14.71
C LYS A 216 -12.24 -1.62 -13.33
N ALA A 217 -11.26 -1.08 -12.60
CA ALA A 217 -10.93 -1.56 -11.26
C ALA A 217 -12.15 -1.48 -10.31
N MET A 218 -12.90 -0.39 -10.31
CA MET A 218 -14.08 -0.23 -9.47
C MET A 218 -15.18 -1.24 -9.81
N ALA A 219 -15.43 -1.51 -11.09
CA ALA A 219 -16.41 -2.52 -11.50
C ALA A 219 -16.00 -3.93 -11.04
N GLU A 220 -14.73 -4.28 -11.17
CA GLU A 220 -14.20 -5.57 -10.70
C GLU A 220 -14.23 -5.69 -9.18
N ILE A 221 -13.89 -4.62 -8.45
CA ILE A 221 -13.92 -4.58 -6.98
C ILE A 221 -15.34 -4.71 -6.46
N GLU A 222 -16.30 -3.97 -7.03
CA GLU A 222 -17.71 -4.07 -6.66
C GLU A 222 -18.25 -5.49 -6.88
N ALA A 223 -17.97 -6.09 -8.04
CA ALA A 223 -18.36 -7.46 -8.34
C ALA A 223 -17.70 -8.47 -7.40
N GLY A 224 -16.41 -8.30 -7.11
CA GLY A 224 -15.65 -9.20 -6.22
C GLY A 224 -16.15 -9.19 -4.78
N PHE A 225 -16.58 -8.04 -4.27
CA PHE A 225 -17.17 -7.96 -2.95
C PHE A 225 -18.54 -8.64 -2.85
N ALA A 226 -19.22 -8.93 -3.97
CA ALA A 226 -20.53 -9.61 -3.91
C ALA A 226 -20.48 -10.93 -3.13
N ASP A 227 -19.45 -11.73 -3.34
CA ASP A 227 -19.27 -13.04 -2.70
C ASP A 227 -18.11 -13.06 -1.69
N TRP A 228 -17.68 -11.90 -1.22
CA TRP A 228 -16.57 -11.78 -0.28
C TRP A 228 -16.99 -12.12 1.14
N THR A 229 -16.30 -13.06 1.77
CA THR A 229 -16.62 -13.57 3.12
C THR A 229 -15.51 -13.41 4.14
N GLN A 230 -14.28 -13.10 3.69
CA GLN A 230 -13.14 -12.95 4.59
C GLN A 230 -13.31 -11.72 5.49
N PRO A 231 -12.87 -11.80 6.76
CA PRO A 231 -12.86 -10.65 7.66
C PRO A 231 -12.12 -9.47 7.04
N THR A 232 -12.75 -8.31 7.07
CA THR A 232 -12.20 -7.10 6.46
C THR A 232 -12.30 -5.93 7.42
N ALA A 233 -11.24 -5.13 7.52
CA ALA A 233 -11.23 -3.87 8.23
C ALA A 233 -11.00 -2.71 7.26
N ILE A 234 -11.81 -1.68 7.34
CA ILE A 234 -11.64 -0.44 6.58
C ILE A 234 -11.26 0.66 7.56
N PHE A 235 -10.01 1.09 7.52
CA PHE A 235 -9.50 2.25 8.24
C PHE A 235 -9.62 3.47 7.34
N TRP A 236 -10.39 4.48 7.75
CA TRP A 236 -10.71 5.58 6.85
C TRP A 236 -10.42 6.94 7.47
N GLY A 237 -9.50 7.67 6.83
CA GLY A 237 -9.27 9.07 7.11
C GLY A 237 -10.43 9.92 6.56
N GLY A 238 -11.25 10.46 7.47
CA GLY A 238 -12.47 11.20 7.13
C GLY A 238 -12.22 12.56 6.48
N ALA A 239 -11.01 13.13 6.68
CA ALA A 239 -10.59 14.39 6.06
C ALA A 239 -9.84 14.17 4.73
N ASP A 240 -9.95 13.00 4.11
CA ASP A 240 -9.31 12.68 2.82
C ASP A 240 -9.72 13.71 1.75
N PRO A 241 -8.76 14.48 1.17
CA PRO A 241 -9.09 15.51 0.19
C PRO A 241 -9.41 14.94 -1.20
N TRP A 242 -9.26 13.63 -1.41
CA TRP A 242 -9.33 12.98 -2.73
C TRP A 242 -10.39 11.91 -2.85
N LEU A 243 -10.73 11.24 -1.75
CA LEU A 243 -11.69 10.14 -1.72
C LEU A 243 -12.79 10.41 -0.69
N ASP A 244 -14.02 10.18 -1.10
CA ASP A 244 -15.19 10.20 -0.23
C ASP A 244 -15.35 8.85 0.47
N GLY A 245 -15.54 8.87 1.79
CA GLY A 245 -15.72 7.69 2.63
C GLY A 245 -17.12 7.07 2.59
N GLU A 246 -18.10 7.67 1.93
CA GLU A 246 -19.49 7.18 1.95
C GLU A 246 -19.64 5.78 1.34
N ALA A 247 -18.89 5.49 0.26
CA ALA A 247 -18.88 4.15 -0.34
C ALA A 247 -18.27 3.10 0.60
N ALA A 248 -17.21 3.46 1.33
CA ALA A 248 -16.57 2.61 2.33
C ALA A 248 -17.51 2.28 3.50
N LYS A 249 -18.20 3.30 4.04
CA LYS A 249 -19.21 3.13 5.10
C LYS A 249 -20.38 2.26 4.63
N LYS A 250 -20.86 2.51 3.41
CA LYS A 250 -21.94 1.71 2.81
C LYS A 250 -21.53 0.25 2.64
N LEU A 251 -20.34 -0.01 2.16
CA LEU A 251 -19.81 -1.37 2.02
C LEU A 251 -19.76 -2.07 3.37
N ALA A 252 -19.19 -1.44 4.40
CA ALA A 252 -19.09 -2.00 5.73
C ALA A 252 -20.48 -2.24 6.36
N SER A 253 -21.41 -1.26 6.27
CA SER A 253 -22.75 -1.41 6.84
C SER A 253 -23.61 -2.46 6.14
N SER A 254 -23.26 -2.86 4.93
CA SER A 254 -24.01 -3.87 4.15
C SER A 254 -23.50 -5.30 4.39
N ARG A 255 -22.40 -5.50 5.15
CA ARG A 255 -21.75 -6.80 5.30
C ARG A 255 -21.24 -7.03 6.72
N PRO A 256 -21.65 -8.12 7.38
CA PRO A 256 -21.29 -8.39 8.79
C PRO A 256 -19.81 -8.74 8.99
N ASN A 257 -19.11 -9.12 7.94
CA ASN A 257 -17.67 -9.45 7.96
C ASN A 257 -16.76 -8.26 7.65
N ILE A 258 -17.31 -7.04 7.54
CA ILE A 258 -16.55 -5.82 7.25
C ILE A 258 -16.74 -4.80 8.36
N ASP A 259 -15.67 -4.50 9.07
CA ASP A 259 -15.62 -3.45 10.09
C ASP A 259 -15.17 -2.10 9.51
N PHE A 260 -15.71 -1.02 10.05
CA PHE A 260 -15.32 0.34 9.66
C PHE A 260 -14.74 1.09 10.85
N TYR A 261 -13.50 1.55 10.70
CA TYR A 261 -12.75 2.32 11.70
C TYR A 261 -12.55 3.76 11.19
N PRO A 262 -13.36 4.71 11.65
CA PRO A 262 -13.24 6.10 11.24
C PRO A 262 -12.11 6.82 11.99
N PHE A 263 -11.30 7.57 11.23
CA PHE A 263 -10.32 8.53 11.72
C PHE A 263 -10.68 9.92 11.19
N PRO A 264 -11.56 10.67 11.86
CA PRO A 264 -12.19 11.87 11.27
C PRO A 264 -11.20 12.95 10.83
N GLU A 265 -10.08 13.09 11.52
CA GLU A 265 -9.06 14.10 11.25
C GLU A 265 -7.96 13.61 10.29
N ALA A 266 -7.83 12.30 10.11
CA ALA A 266 -6.85 11.72 9.21
C ALA A 266 -7.24 11.96 7.75
N LYS A 267 -6.21 12.10 6.90
CA LYS A 267 -6.37 12.29 5.47
C LYS A 267 -6.02 11.03 4.67
N HIS A 268 -5.61 11.20 3.39
CA HIS A 268 -5.40 10.10 2.44
C HIS A 268 -4.27 9.12 2.80
N TYR A 269 -3.23 9.58 3.47
CA TYR A 269 -2.13 8.73 3.97
C TYR A 269 -2.19 8.65 5.52
N PRO A 270 -3.22 8.00 6.09
CA PRO A 270 -3.40 7.99 7.53
C PRO A 270 -2.23 7.32 8.26
N GLN A 271 -1.60 6.33 7.65
CA GLN A 271 -0.45 5.61 8.20
C GLN A 271 0.82 6.47 8.37
N GLU A 272 0.90 7.64 7.75
CA GLU A 272 2.05 8.54 7.92
C GLU A 272 2.04 9.30 9.25
N HIS A 273 0.90 9.46 9.88
CA HIS A 273 0.75 10.22 11.12
C HIS A 273 -0.05 9.51 12.21
N TRP A 274 -1.02 8.69 11.82
CA TRP A 274 -1.93 7.98 12.74
C TRP A 274 -1.56 6.50 12.90
N SER A 275 -0.29 6.19 12.65
CA SER A 275 0.22 4.81 12.63
C SER A 275 0.11 4.11 13.98
N GLU A 276 0.19 4.83 15.10
CA GLU A 276 0.07 4.26 16.44
C GLU A 276 -1.37 3.81 16.71
N GLU A 277 -2.34 4.68 16.44
CA GLU A 277 -3.76 4.40 16.66
C GLU A 277 -4.26 3.32 15.69
N ILE A 278 -3.92 3.45 14.40
CA ILE A 278 -4.28 2.45 13.38
C ILE A 278 -3.63 1.11 13.69
N GLY A 279 -2.38 1.09 14.13
CA GLY A 279 -1.66 -0.13 14.47
C GLY A 279 -2.29 -0.88 15.65
N LYS A 280 -2.76 -0.17 16.67
CA LYS A 280 -3.51 -0.78 17.79
C LYS A 280 -4.79 -1.45 17.32
N ASP A 281 -5.60 -0.72 16.55
CA ASP A 281 -6.87 -1.23 16.02
C ASP A 281 -6.64 -2.38 15.02
N LEU A 282 -5.57 -2.30 14.21
CA LEU A 282 -5.14 -3.36 13.31
C LEU A 282 -4.78 -4.63 14.07
N VAL A 283 -3.96 -4.53 15.11
CA VAL A 283 -3.60 -5.68 15.95
C VAL A 283 -4.83 -6.29 16.62
N GLU A 284 -5.75 -5.45 17.13
CA GLU A 284 -7.01 -5.93 17.70
C GLU A 284 -7.84 -6.70 16.66
N PHE A 285 -8.01 -6.14 15.45
CA PHE A 285 -8.71 -6.79 14.35
C PHE A 285 -8.05 -8.13 13.96
N LEU A 286 -6.73 -8.17 13.84
CA LEU A 286 -5.98 -9.37 13.46
C LEU A 286 -6.07 -10.50 14.51
N ARG A 287 -6.28 -10.17 15.78
CA ARG A 287 -6.37 -11.13 16.89
C ARG A 287 -7.75 -11.73 17.08
N ARG A 288 -8.79 -11.19 16.46
CA ARG A 288 -10.15 -11.74 16.60
C ARG A 288 -10.17 -13.17 16.05
N GLN A 289 -10.75 -14.08 16.85
CA GLN A 289 -11.05 -15.43 16.37
C GLN A 289 -12.27 -15.34 15.45
N ASN A 290 -12.20 -16.03 14.31
CA ASN A 290 -13.31 -16.12 13.35
C ASN A 290 -14.45 -16.95 13.90
#